data_678f79eb16f4e14ded960f79aa2e88f4
#
_entry.id   678f79eb16f4e14ded960f79aa2e88f4
#
_cell.length_a   1.000
_cell.length_b   1.000
_cell.length_c   1.000
_cell.angle_alpha   90.00
_cell.angle_beta   90.00
_cell.angle_gamma   90.00
#
_symmetry.space_group_name_H-M   'P 1'
#
loop_
_entity.id
_entity.type
_entity.pdbx_description
1 polymer ?
#
loop_
_entity_poly.entity_id
_entity_poly.type
_entity_poly.pdbx_seq_one_letter_code
_entity_poly.pdbx_strand_id
1 'polypeptide(L)'
;MGAVVTKWAASRVDVAANTREQYIWAAGHITAGIGAIRLDRLEREDVEQWLDNLASAGIKSRRSIQIFRMVLRAALDEAVDMGDLNRSPAARVGMPRQVTKKDRVKEVDAWDEPDLRKFLAVAKAHRWGAPLRLAALYGLRRSELIGLQWSDIDVAKKTVRIERGLVGVSDGPQWSDGKNARSRRIIPIDASMAKELAAHRRFQAEERIAAGSEWQNNDLVVATRDGRHVSPRDFDQSLERIVTNSGVPRLTSHGLRHTAATHMVRHASDIGEIRAAADVLGHSPDMLMKTYAHALPESVRTVTDKIGQRGLAIE
;
A
#
# COMPACT_ATOMS: atom_id res chain seq x y z
N MET A 1 -29.85 6.46 -15.05
CA MET A 1 -29.06 6.40 -13.80
C MET A 1 -27.54 6.55 -14.09
N GLY A 2 -26.97 5.88 -15.08
CA GLY A 2 -25.51 5.92 -15.36
C GLY A 2 -24.91 7.31 -15.49
N ALA A 3 -25.60 8.26 -16.11
CA ALA A 3 -25.13 9.66 -16.24
C ALA A 3 -24.94 10.35 -14.86
N VAL A 4 -25.82 10.06 -13.88
CA VAL A 4 -25.72 10.60 -12.52
C VAL A 4 -24.46 10.11 -11.84
N VAL A 5 -24.19 8.80 -11.88
CA VAL A 5 -23.02 8.19 -11.25
C VAL A 5 -21.71 8.65 -11.91
N THR A 6 -21.70 8.76 -13.25
CA THR A 6 -20.53 9.24 -13.99
C THR A 6 -20.24 10.71 -13.69
N LYS A 7 -21.27 11.56 -13.63
CA LYS A 7 -21.16 12.98 -13.26
C LYS A 7 -20.61 13.12 -11.83
N TRP A 8 -21.18 12.35 -10.89
CA TRP A 8 -20.73 12.34 -9.51
C TRP A 8 -19.24 11.95 -9.39
N ALA A 9 -18.81 10.87 -10.04
CA ALA A 9 -17.43 10.42 -9.97
C ALA A 9 -16.45 11.46 -10.57
N ALA A 10 -16.85 12.11 -11.67
CA ALA A 10 -16.04 13.15 -12.31
C ALA A 10 -15.92 14.43 -11.47
N SER A 11 -16.95 14.79 -10.70
CA SER A 11 -16.98 16.02 -9.86
C SER A 11 -16.11 15.92 -8.61
N ARG A 12 -15.64 14.72 -8.22
CA ARG A 12 -14.83 14.53 -7.01
C ARG A 12 -13.39 15.01 -7.20
N VAL A 13 -13.19 16.33 -7.24
CA VAL A 13 -11.86 16.97 -7.32
C VAL A 13 -11.24 17.19 -5.93
N ASP A 14 -12.02 17.01 -4.88
CA ASP A 14 -11.68 17.16 -3.47
C ASP A 14 -10.92 15.96 -2.89
N VAL A 15 -10.83 14.84 -3.65
CA VAL A 15 -10.14 13.62 -3.22
C VAL A 15 -8.82 13.43 -3.95
N ALA A 16 -7.93 12.60 -3.39
CA ALA A 16 -6.67 12.27 -4.04
C ALA A 16 -6.89 11.65 -5.43
N ALA A 17 -6.01 11.96 -6.39
CA ALA A 17 -6.10 11.54 -7.79
C ALA A 17 -6.39 10.04 -7.97
N ASN A 18 -5.67 9.19 -7.27
CA ASN A 18 -5.88 7.73 -7.30
C ASN A 18 -7.26 7.31 -6.75
N THR A 19 -7.81 8.04 -5.80
CA THR A 19 -9.17 7.81 -5.29
C THR A 19 -10.21 8.21 -6.34
N ARG A 20 -9.99 9.33 -7.01
CA ARG A 20 -10.84 9.79 -8.11
C ARG A 20 -10.86 8.80 -9.26
N GLU A 21 -9.70 8.30 -9.68
CA GLU A 21 -9.63 7.23 -10.70
C GLU A 21 -10.39 5.98 -10.28
N GLN A 22 -10.30 5.58 -9.02
CA GLN A 22 -11.07 4.46 -8.48
C GLN A 22 -12.58 4.71 -8.54
N TYR A 23 -13.03 5.94 -8.32
CA TYR A 23 -14.44 6.31 -8.46
C TYR A 23 -14.89 6.29 -9.93
N ILE A 24 -14.08 6.82 -10.84
CA ILE A 24 -14.35 6.79 -12.29
C ILE A 24 -14.41 5.35 -12.79
N TRP A 25 -13.46 4.52 -12.39
CA TRP A 25 -13.46 3.08 -12.71
C TRP A 25 -14.72 2.38 -12.19
N ALA A 26 -15.12 2.65 -10.95
CA ALA A 26 -16.33 2.09 -10.37
C ALA A 26 -17.59 2.56 -11.10
N ALA A 27 -17.68 3.85 -11.42
CA ALA A 27 -18.78 4.44 -12.19
C ALA A 27 -18.93 3.78 -13.56
N GLY A 28 -17.82 3.48 -14.25
CA GLY A 28 -17.83 2.73 -15.51
C GLY A 28 -18.48 1.35 -15.37
N HIS A 29 -18.13 0.60 -14.32
CA HIS A 29 -18.74 -0.71 -14.05
C HIS A 29 -20.23 -0.63 -13.66
N ILE A 30 -20.60 0.37 -12.85
CA ILE A 30 -21.99 0.61 -12.47
C ILE A 30 -22.83 0.95 -13.71
N THR A 31 -22.30 1.84 -14.56
CA THR A 31 -22.97 2.27 -15.79
C THR A 31 -23.15 1.12 -16.76
N ALA A 32 -22.14 0.27 -16.94
CA ALA A 32 -22.24 -0.93 -17.78
C ALA A 32 -23.25 -1.95 -17.27
N GLY A 33 -23.41 -2.07 -15.94
CA GLY A 33 -24.30 -3.05 -15.32
C GLY A 33 -25.76 -2.62 -15.25
N ILE A 34 -26.00 -1.46 -14.65
CA ILE A 34 -27.37 -0.97 -14.36
C ILE A 34 -27.63 0.47 -14.85
N GLY A 35 -26.67 1.07 -15.56
CA GLY A 35 -26.76 2.48 -16.01
C GLY A 35 -27.89 2.79 -16.97
N ALA A 36 -28.40 1.79 -17.71
CA ALA A 36 -29.51 1.92 -18.65
C ALA A 36 -30.87 2.13 -17.93
N ILE A 37 -30.98 1.75 -16.65
CA ILE A 37 -32.22 1.94 -15.89
C ILE A 37 -32.43 3.44 -15.65
N ARG A 38 -33.65 3.94 -15.91
CA ARG A 38 -33.99 5.32 -15.60
C ARG A 38 -33.87 5.58 -14.11
N LEU A 39 -33.45 6.79 -13.72
CA LEU A 39 -33.22 7.13 -12.32
C LEU A 39 -34.47 6.96 -11.45
N ASP A 40 -35.61 7.39 -11.95
CA ASP A 40 -36.94 7.31 -11.31
C ASP A 40 -37.55 5.89 -11.28
N ARG A 41 -36.91 4.92 -11.97
CA ARG A 41 -37.35 3.52 -12.05
C ARG A 41 -36.37 2.57 -11.36
N LEU A 42 -35.22 3.07 -10.90
CA LEU A 42 -34.22 2.25 -10.23
C LEU A 42 -34.75 1.82 -8.85
N GLU A 43 -34.86 0.54 -8.63
CA GLU A 43 -35.30 -0.06 -7.37
C GLU A 43 -34.13 -0.70 -6.62
N ARG A 44 -34.33 -0.96 -5.34
CA ARG A 44 -33.35 -1.62 -4.48
C ARG A 44 -32.98 -3.01 -5.03
N GLU A 45 -33.97 -3.71 -5.50
CA GLU A 45 -33.87 -5.07 -6.07
C GLU A 45 -32.95 -5.11 -7.28
N ASP A 46 -32.95 -4.10 -8.13
CA ASP A 46 -32.04 -3.98 -9.28
C ASP A 46 -30.58 -3.91 -8.83
N VAL A 47 -30.32 -3.13 -7.78
CA VAL A 47 -28.98 -2.96 -7.22
C VAL A 47 -28.51 -4.25 -6.55
N GLU A 48 -29.37 -4.91 -5.76
CA GLU A 48 -29.05 -6.17 -5.10
C GLU A 48 -28.76 -7.26 -6.12
N GLN A 49 -29.62 -7.42 -7.14
CA GLN A 49 -29.47 -8.42 -8.20
C GLN A 49 -28.16 -8.19 -8.99
N TRP A 50 -27.84 -6.94 -9.31
CA TRP A 50 -26.58 -6.62 -10.01
C TRP A 50 -25.36 -7.00 -9.20
N LEU A 51 -25.33 -6.66 -7.90
CA LEU A 51 -24.21 -7.01 -7.01
C LEU A 51 -24.09 -8.53 -6.82
N ASP A 52 -25.21 -9.24 -6.70
CA ASP A 52 -25.26 -10.69 -6.59
C ASP A 52 -24.73 -11.37 -7.87
N ASN A 53 -25.08 -10.84 -9.04
CA ASN A 53 -24.58 -11.33 -10.32
C ASN A 53 -23.05 -11.17 -10.42
N LEU A 54 -22.49 -10.03 -10.00
CA LEU A 54 -21.03 -9.81 -9.97
C LEU A 54 -20.33 -10.78 -9.01
N ALA A 55 -20.94 -11.06 -7.87
CA ALA A 55 -20.42 -11.98 -6.86
C ALA A 55 -20.46 -13.44 -7.34
N SER A 56 -21.58 -13.86 -7.91
CA SER A 56 -21.84 -15.24 -8.39
C SER A 56 -20.94 -15.60 -9.57
N ALA A 57 -20.74 -14.68 -10.50
CA ALA A 57 -19.85 -14.86 -11.63
C ALA A 57 -18.35 -14.83 -11.25
N GLY A 58 -18.03 -14.56 -9.99
CA GLY A 58 -16.64 -14.44 -9.54
C GLY A 58 -15.84 -13.32 -10.20
N ILE A 59 -16.55 -12.40 -10.88
CA ILE A 59 -15.96 -11.37 -11.73
C ILE A 59 -15.18 -10.33 -10.92
N LYS A 60 -15.61 -10.06 -9.67
CA LYS A 60 -15.03 -9.00 -8.84
C LYS A 60 -14.77 -9.46 -7.41
N SER A 61 -13.66 -8.93 -6.88
CA SER A 61 -13.30 -9.15 -5.49
C SER A 61 -14.30 -8.49 -4.53
N ARG A 62 -14.37 -8.99 -3.29
CA ARG A 62 -15.15 -8.34 -2.22
C ARG A 62 -14.87 -6.83 -2.12
N ARG A 63 -13.60 -6.43 -2.24
CA ARG A 63 -13.19 -5.02 -2.19
C ARG A 63 -13.78 -4.23 -3.35
N SER A 64 -13.76 -4.76 -4.57
CA SER A 64 -14.37 -4.11 -5.74
C SER A 64 -15.86 -3.88 -5.54
N ILE A 65 -16.58 -4.89 -5.05
CA ILE A 65 -18.03 -4.79 -4.79
C ILE A 65 -18.32 -3.76 -3.69
N GLN A 66 -17.49 -3.67 -2.65
CA GLN A 66 -17.61 -2.63 -1.62
C GLN A 66 -17.47 -1.23 -2.22
N ILE A 67 -16.52 -1.05 -3.15
CA ILE A 67 -16.29 0.24 -3.82
C ILE A 67 -17.47 0.59 -4.72
N PHE A 68 -17.98 -0.35 -5.50
CA PHE A 68 -19.17 -0.14 -6.35
C PHE A 68 -20.37 0.29 -5.52
N ARG A 69 -20.66 -0.41 -4.44
CA ARG A 69 -21.74 -0.08 -3.52
C ARG A 69 -21.58 1.30 -2.90
N MET A 70 -20.35 1.65 -2.48
CA MET A 70 -20.05 2.96 -1.89
C MET A 70 -20.25 4.09 -2.90
N VAL A 71 -19.71 3.95 -4.11
CA VAL A 71 -19.82 4.96 -5.18
C VAL A 71 -21.27 5.14 -5.62
N LEU A 72 -21.99 4.03 -5.86
CA LEU A 72 -23.39 4.07 -6.24
C LEU A 72 -24.24 4.75 -5.17
N ARG A 73 -24.06 4.35 -3.90
CA ARG A 73 -24.79 4.94 -2.78
C ARG A 73 -24.52 6.45 -2.68
N ALA A 74 -23.26 6.87 -2.70
CA ALA A 74 -22.91 8.29 -2.58
C ALA A 74 -23.48 9.13 -3.73
N ALA A 75 -23.46 8.62 -4.96
CA ALA A 75 -24.02 9.30 -6.11
C ALA A 75 -25.56 9.41 -6.04
N LEU A 76 -26.25 8.37 -5.54
CA LEU A 76 -27.71 8.39 -5.38
C LEU A 76 -28.16 9.18 -4.15
N ASP A 77 -27.36 9.21 -3.08
CA ASP A 77 -27.64 10.08 -1.91
C ASP A 77 -27.51 11.56 -2.32
N GLU A 78 -26.50 11.94 -3.14
CA GLU A 78 -26.40 13.29 -3.71
C GLU A 78 -27.60 13.63 -4.63
N ALA A 79 -28.09 12.67 -5.41
CA ALA A 79 -29.31 12.87 -6.23
C ALA A 79 -30.57 13.10 -5.37
N VAL A 80 -30.63 12.51 -4.18
CA VAL A 80 -31.70 12.82 -3.20
C VAL A 80 -31.56 14.23 -2.67
N ASP A 81 -30.35 14.64 -2.30
CA ASP A 81 -30.07 16.00 -1.79
C ASP A 81 -30.38 17.08 -2.84
N MET A 82 -30.21 16.78 -4.13
CA MET A 82 -30.57 17.65 -5.26
C MET A 82 -32.06 17.63 -5.61
N GLY A 83 -32.86 16.75 -5.03
CA GLY A 83 -34.28 16.61 -5.32
C GLY A 83 -34.63 15.77 -6.56
N ASP A 84 -33.61 15.13 -7.20
CA ASP A 84 -33.82 14.25 -8.35
C ASP A 84 -34.44 12.90 -7.97
N LEU A 85 -34.35 12.52 -6.68
CA LEU A 85 -34.93 11.32 -6.07
C LEU A 85 -35.55 11.65 -4.70
N ASN A 86 -36.65 10.98 -4.38
CA ASN A 86 -37.26 11.08 -3.05
C ASN A 86 -36.49 10.26 -1.98
N ARG A 87 -35.86 9.18 -2.40
CA ARG A 87 -35.04 8.28 -1.55
C ARG A 87 -34.00 7.54 -2.37
N SER A 88 -32.88 7.23 -1.77
CA SER A 88 -31.81 6.45 -2.42
C SER A 88 -32.16 4.95 -2.41
N PRO A 89 -32.28 4.29 -3.59
CA PRO A 89 -32.48 2.85 -3.69
C PRO A 89 -31.30 2.05 -3.13
N ALA A 90 -30.09 2.63 -3.08
CA ALA A 90 -28.89 1.99 -2.55
C ALA A 90 -28.69 2.16 -1.03
N ALA A 91 -29.56 2.92 -0.32
CA ALA A 91 -29.35 3.28 1.09
C ALA A 91 -29.20 2.07 2.02
N ARG A 92 -29.98 0.99 1.79
CA ARG A 92 -30.03 -0.22 2.63
C ARG A 92 -29.52 -1.48 1.94
N VAL A 93 -28.85 -1.35 0.80
CA VAL A 93 -28.28 -2.49 0.07
C VAL A 93 -27.10 -3.06 0.83
N GLY A 94 -27.15 -4.36 1.16
CA GLY A 94 -26.09 -5.10 1.85
C GLY A 94 -24.96 -5.54 0.92
N MET A 95 -24.00 -6.28 1.50
CA MET A 95 -23.02 -7.03 0.70
C MET A 95 -23.61 -8.38 0.29
N PRO A 96 -23.36 -8.85 -0.93
CA PRO A 96 -23.78 -10.18 -1.37
C PRO A 96 -23.27 -11.28 -0.43
N ARG A 97 -24.15 -12.24 -0.08
CA ARG A 97 -23.82 -13.33 0.87
C ARG A 97 -22.63 -14.19 0.38
N GLN A 98 -22.53 -14.42 -0.92
CA GLN A 98 -21.47 -15.24 -1.54
C GLN A 98 -20.07 -14.62 -1.39
N VAL A 99 -19.98 -13.31 -1.23
CA VAL A 99 -18.71 -12.59 -1.06
C VAL A 99 -18.19 -12.63 0.39
N THR A 100 -19.06 -12.99 1.34
CA THR A 100 -18.69 -13.04 2.77
C THR A 100 -17.93 -14.31 3.14
N LYS A 101 -17.95 -15.36 2.30
CA LYS A 101 -17.43 -16.69 2.60
C LYS A 101 -16.18 -17.12 1.81
N LYS A 102 -15.57 -16.26 0.99
CA LYS A 102 -14.33 -16.67 0.32
C LYS A 102 -13.23 -16.84 1.34
N ASP A 103 -12.84 -18.11 1.53
CA ASP A 103 -11.59 -18.47 2.19
C ASP A 103 -10.47 -17.58 1.68
N ARG A 104 -9.91 -16.81 2.59
CA ARG A 104 -8.64 -16.16 2.31
C ARG A 104 -7.66 -17.29 2.04
N VAL A 105 -7.24 -17.46 0.79
CA VAL A 105 -5.94 -18.07 0.54
C VAL A 105 -5.01 -17.27 1.47
N LYS A 106 -4.42 -17.93 2.45
CA LYS A 106 -3.42 -17.32 3.31
C LYS A 106 -2.27 -16.92 2.38
N GLU A 107 -2.34 -15.71 1.84
CA GLU A 107 -1.15 -15.08 1.31
C GLU A 107 -0.17 -15.02 2.47
N VAL A 108 1.08 -15.32 2.21
CA VAL A 108 2.15 -15.13 3.17
C VAL A 108 2.22 -13.63 3.41
N ASP A 109 1.73 -13.21 4.56
CA ASP A 109 1.66 -11.78 4.90
C ASP A 109 3.08 -11.21 5.13
N ALA A 110 4.04 -12.05 5.53
CA ALA A 110 5.43 -11.68 5.80
C ALA A 110 6.37 -12.88 5.64
N TRP A 111 7.57 -12.66 5.12
CA TRP A 111 8.62 -13.67 5.11
C TRP A 111 9.25 -13.83 6.49
N ASP A 112 9.74 -15.03 6.77
CA ASP A 112 10.65 -15.28 7.87
C ASP A 112 12.09 -14.79 7.54
N GLU A 113 13.02 -14.92 8.48
CA GLU A 113 14.39 -14.49 8.26
C GLU A 113 15.13 -15.25 7.15
N PRO A 114 14.99 -16.60 7.02
CA PRO A 114 15.58 -17.34 5.93
C PRO A 114 15.12 -16.86 4.55
N ASP A 115 13.84 -16.64 4.36
CA ASP A 115 13.27 -16.17 3.08
C ASP A 115 13.67 -14.72 2.79
N LEU A 116 13.65 -13.85 3.81
CA LEU A 116 14.13 -12.48 3.67
C LEU A 116 15.61 -12.45 3.24
N ARG A 117 16.46 -13.30 3.81
CA ARG A 117 17.89 -13.42 3.43
C ARG A 117 18.07 -13.87 2.00
N LYS A 118 17.32 -14.91 1.54
CA LYS A 118 17.35 -15.35 0.15
C LYS A 118 16.96 -14.24 -0.81
N PHE A 119 15.87 -13.55 -0.53
CA PHE A 119 15.43 -12.41 -1.34
C PHE A 119 16.51 -11.33 -1.42
N LEU A 120 17.08 -10.91 -0.30
CA LEU A 120 18.10 -9.86 -0.26
C LEU A 120 19.36 -10.26 -1.02
N ALA A 121 19.75 -11.53 -0.98
CA ALA A 121 20.88 -12.03 -1.74
C ALA A 121 20.69 -11.90 -3.26
N VAL A 122 19.51 -12.23 -3.78
CA VAL A 122 19.17 -12.09 -5.20
C VAL A 122 18.95 -10.62 -5.57
N ALA A 123 18.22 -9.86 -4.72
CA ALA A 123 17.95 -8.46 -4.95
C ALA A 123 19.21 -7.61 -5.06
N LYS A 124 20.29 -7.97 -4.34
CA LYS A 124 21.57 -7.26 -4.38
C LYS A 124 22.16 -7.12 -5.78
N ALA A 125 21.95 -8.10 -6.65
CA ALA A 125 22.42 -8.08 -8.04
C ALA A 125 21.52 -7.23 -8.97
N HIS A 126 20.34 -6.83 -8.51
CA HIS A 126 19.44 -6.02 -9.32
C HIS A 126 19.83 -4.54 -9.25
N ARG A 127 19.58 -3.79 -10.35
CA ARG A 127 19.87 -2.34 -10.41
C ARG A 127 19.21 -1.51 -9.30
N TRP A 128 18.12 -2.01 -8.71
CA TRP A 128 17.46 -1.41 -7.55
C TRP A 128 17.73 -2.18 -6.24
N GLY A 129 18.85 -2.88 -6.13
CA GLY A 129 19.15 -3.71 -4.97
C GLY A 129 19.14 -2.94 -3.65
N ALA A 130 19.81 -1.79 -3.59
CA ALA A 130 19.82 -0.94 -2.38
C ALA A 130 18.42 -0.37 -2.05
N PRO A 131 17.64 0.21 -2.98
CA PRO A 131 16.25 0.58 -2.74
C PRO A 131 15.35 -0.57 -2.27
N LEU A 132 15.49 -1.77 -2.85
CA LEU A 132 14.71 -2.94 -2.44
C LEU A 132 15.06 -3.40 -1.03
N ARG A 133 16.35 -3.36 -0.67
CA ARG A 133 16.79 -3.61 0.70
C ARG A 133 16.23 -2.58 1.67
N LEU A 134 16.24 -1.30 1.30
CA LEU A 134 15.64 -0.24 2.10
C LEU A 134 14.14 -0.51 2.34
N ALA A 135 13.39 -0.92 1.32
CA ALA A 135 11.98 -1.28 1.47
C ALA A 135 11.76 -2.51 2.36
N ALA A 136 12.60 -3.55 2.19
CA ALA A 136 12.46 -4.81 2.91
C ALA A 136 12.84 -4.72 4.39
N LEU A 137 13.79 -3.86 4.76
CA LEU A 137 14.27 -3.72 6.14
C LEU A 137 13.60 -2.57 6.90
N TYR A 138 13.28 -1.46 6.22
CA TYR A 138 12.71 -0.26 6.86
C TYR A 138 11.23 -0.03 6.51
N GLY A 139 10.66 -0.88 5.68
CA GLY A 139 9.22 -0.94 5.45
C GLY A 139 8.63 0.26 4.70
N LEU A 140 9.38 0.86 3.75
CA LEU A 140 8.85 1.93 2.92
C LEU A 140 7.64 1.45 2.11
N ARG A 141 6.63 2.32 1.96
CA ARG A 141 5.54 2.05 1.02
C ARG A 141 6.09 2.12 -0.42
N ARG A 142 5.49 1.37 -1.34
CA ARG A 142 5.88 1.42 -2.75
C ARG A 142 5.94 2.85 -3.28
N SER A 143 4.89 3.64 -3.04
CA SER A 143 4.85 5.04 -3.49
C SER A 143 5.97 5.90 -2.89
N GLU A 144 6.31 5.70 -1.62
CA GLU A 144 7.40 6.37 -0.94
C GLU A 144 8.75 5.99 -1.58
N LEU A 145 8.95 4.70 -1.88
CA LEU A 145 10.18 4.19 -2.46
C LEU A 145 10.41 4.68 -3.89
N ILE A 146 9.40 4.59 -4.77
CA ILE A 146 9.53 5.05 -6.17
C ILE A 146 9.53 6.58 -6.30
N GLY A 147 9.07 7.29 -5.25
CA GLY A 147 9.13 8.75 -5.16
C GLY A 147 10.29 9.28 -4.33
N LEU A 148 11.19 8.41 -3.82
CA LEU A 148 12.33 8.82 -3.02
C LEU A 148 13.36 9.54 -3.89
N GLN A 149 13.82 10.71 -3.45
CA GLN A 149 14.84 11.52 -4.13
C GLN A 149 16.18 11.44 -3.41
N TRP A 150 17.27 11.67 -4.14
CA TRP A 150 18.61 11.71 -3.55
C TRP A 150 18.79 12.85 -2.55
N SER A 151 18.07 13.94 -2.74
CA SER A 151 17.99 15.07 -1.79
C SER A 151 17.33 14.71 -0.45
N ASP A 152 16.61 13.58 -0.40
CA ASP A 152 16.02 13.05 0.83
C ASP A 152 16.97 12.16 1.63
N ILE A 153 18.16 11.84 1.10
CA ILE A 153 19.12 10.92 1.72
C ILE A 153 20.36 11.68 2.19
N ASP A 154 20.59 11.66 3.49
CA ASP A 154 21.82 12.16 4.11
C ASP A 154 22.69 10.95 4.54
N VAL A 155 23.67 10.59 3.69
CA VAL A 155 24.55 9.45 3.93
C VAL A 155 25.46 9.70 5.15
N ALA A 156 25.87 10.96 5.38
CA ALA A 156 26.77 11.32 6.50
C ALA A 156 26.02 11.20 7.84
N LYS A 157 24.79 11.70 7.90
CA LYS A 157 23.92 11.56 9.09
C LYS A 157 23.24 10.19 9.16
N LYS A 158 23.36 9.37 8.12
CA LYS A 158 22.70 8.07 8.02
C LYS A 158 21.19 8.17 8.22
N THR A 159 20.54 9.05 7.46
CA THR A 159 19.10 9.26 7.53
C THR A 159 18.47 9.28 6.15
N VAL A 160 17.23 8.81 6.09
CA VAL A 160 16.34 8.89 4.92
C VAL A 160 15.09 9.62 5.35
N ARG A 161 14.76 10.71 4.67
CA ARG A 161 13.58 11.51 4.91
C ARG A 161 12.47 11.07 3.97
N ILE A 162 11.32 10.72 4.51
CA ILE A 162 10.12 10.40 3.75
C ILE A 162 9.19 11.61 3.83
N GLU A 163 8.96 12.27 2.70
CA GLU A 163 8.11 13.47 2.62
C GLU A 163 6.92 13.28 1.69
N ARG A 164 7.11 12.50 0.64
CA ARG A 164 6.15 12.35 -0.44
C ARG A 164 6.12 10.92 -0.96
N GLY A 165 5.15 10.65 -1.79
CA GLY A 165 5.09 9.43 -2.57
C GLY A 165 4.81 9.73 -4.03
N LEU A 166 5.15 8.80 -4.92
CA LEU A 166 4.78 8.87 -6.32
C LEU A 166 3.67 7.87 -6.59
N VAL A 167 2.57 8.33 -7.17
CA VAL A 167 1.44 7.49 -7.58
C VAL A 167 1.27 7.57 -9.10
N GLY A 168 0.92 6.44 -9.71
CA GLY A 168 0.58 6.42 -11.12
C GLY A 168 -0.91 6.67 -11.28
N VAL A 169 -1.26 7.61 -12.13
CA VAL A 169 -2.62 7.89 -12.59
C VAL A 169 -2.65 7.88 -14.12
N SER A 170 -3.85 7.88 -14.71
CA SER A 170 -4.01 7.87 -16.19
C SER A 170 -3.21 8.96 -16.89
N ASP A 171 -3.10 10.13 -16.26
CA ASP A 171 -2.40 11.31 -16.78
C ASP A 171 -0.88 11.29 -16.50
N GLY A 172 -0.34 10.17 -16.02
CA GLY A 172 1.07 9.99 -15.69
C GLY A 172 1.38 9.99 -14.20
N PRO A 173 2.66 9.99 -13.82
CA PRO A 173 3.07 9.98 -12.41
C PRO A 173 2.72 11.30 -11.72
N GLN A 174 2.11 11.21 -10.55
CA GLN A 174 1.77 12.36 -9.71
C GLN A 174 2.36 12.23 -8.32
N TRP A 175 2.82 13.36 -7.78
CA TRP A 175 3.28 13.46 -6.41
C TRP A 175 2.10 13.42 -5.44
N SER A 176 2.27 12.72 -4.34
CA SER A 176 1.30 12.62 -3.25
C SER A 176 1.97 13.03 -1.95
N ASP A 177 1.42 14.02 -1.27
CA ASP A 177 1.96 14.57 -0.01
C ASP A 177 1.75 13.66 1.21
N GLY A 178 1.42 12.39 1.00
CA GLY A 178 1.11 11.48 2.09
C GLY A 178 -0.25 11.79 2.75
N LYS A 179 -0.95 10.74 3.13
CA LYS A 179 -2.34 10.86 3.62
C LYS A 179 -2.46 11.48 5.02
N ASN A 180 -1.37 11.51 5.81
CA ASN A 180 -1.38 11.94 7.22
C ASN A 180 -0.05 12.59 7.59
N ALA A 181 -0.04 13.44 8.62
CA ALA A 181 1.17 14.05 9.18
C ALA A 181 2.26 13.01 9.54
N ARG A 182 1.88 11.81 9.97
CA ARG A 182 2.79 10.68 10.25
C ARG A 182 3.42 10.05 9.01
N SER A 183 2.94 10.40 7.81
CA SER A 183 3.59 9.95 6.56
C SER A 183 4.94 10.63 6.36
N ARG A 184 5.13 11.84 6.90
CA ARG A 184 6.41 12.55 6.90
C ARG A 184 7.21 12.11 8.11
N ARG A 185 8.40 11.59 7.86
CA ARG A 185 9.26 11.04 8.92
C ARG A 185 10.71 10.95 8.47
N ILE A 186 11.60 10.91 9.44
CA ILE A 186 13.03 10.65 9.22
C ILE A 186 13.33 9.24 9.74
N ILE A 187 13.92 8.42 8.89
CA ILE A 187 14.30 7.04 9.19
C ILE A 187 15.79 7.00 9.38
N PRO A 188 16.31 6.70 10.59
CA PRO A 188 17.72 6.40 10.76
C PRO A 188 18.03 5.06 10.09
N ILE A 189 19.15 5.00 9.35
CA ILE A 189 19.62 3.80 8.67
C ILE A 189 21.00 3.39 9.21
N ASP A 190 21.29 2.10 9.16
CA ASP A 190 22.59 1.59 9.57
C ASP A 190 23.71 1.95 8.56
N ALA A 191 24.97 1.78 9.01
CA ALA A 191 26.14 2.11 8.18
C ALA A 191 26.24 1.25 6.90
N SER A 192 25.77 0.00 6.94
CA SER A 192 25.74 -0.88 5.76
C SER A 192 24.76 -0.36 4.71
N MET A 193 23.56 0.03 5.13
CA MET A 193 22.54 0.62 4.24
C MET A 193 23.03 1.94 3.63
N ALA A 194 23.64 2.82 4.44
CA ALA A 194 24.23 4.07 3.96
C ALA A 194 25.30 3.83 2.89
N LYS A 195 26.19 2.84 3.10
CA LYS A 195 27.22 2.43 2.13
C LYS A 195 26.61 1.90 0.83
N GLU A 196 25.55 1.10 0.92
CA GLU A 196 24.88 0.56 -0.27
C GLU A 196 24.14 1.65 -1.06
N LEU A 197 23.51 2.61 -0.39
CA LEU A 197 22.91 3.76 -1.07
C LEU A 197 23.97 4.63 -1.75
N ALA A 198 25.11 4.86 -1.12
CA ALA A 198 26.23 5.57 -1.76
C ALA A 198 26.77 4.82 -2.98
N ALA A 199 26.84 3.49 -2.93
CA ALA A 199 27.22 2.66 -4.08
C ALA A 199 26.18 2.74 -5.21
N HIS A 200 24.90 2.69 -4.86
CA HIS A 200 23.80 2.83 -5.81
C HIS A 200 23.81 4.19 -6.52
N ARG A 201 24.12 5.27 -5.78
CA ARG A 201 24.25 6.61 -6.37
C ARG A 201 25.38 6.68 -7.41
N ARG A 202 26.51 6.03 -7.13
CA ARG A 202 27.62 5.93 -8.11
C ARG A 202 27.22 5.14 -9.34
N PHE A 203 26.61 3.97 -9.16
CA PHE A 203 26.08 3.17 -10.26
C PHE A 203 25.10 3.97 -11.14
N GLN A 204 24.19 4.72 -10.54
CA GLN A 204 23.24 5.55 -11.29
C GLN A 204 23.94 6.74 -11.99
N ALA A 205 25.05 7.26 -11.45
CA ALA A 205 25.86 8.26 -12.14
C ALA A 205 26.52 7.69 -13.41
N GLU A 206 26.93 6.41 -13.41
CA GLU A 206 27.41 5.71 -14.60
C GLU A 206 26.29 5.55 -15.65
N GLU A 207 25.09 5.18 -15.24
CA GLU A 207 23.91 5.13 -16.13
C GLU A 207 23.61 6.51 -16.74
N ARG A 208 23.74 7.60 -15.95
CA ARG A 208 23.55 8.97 -16.42
C ARG A 208 24.56 9.34 -17.49
N ILE A 209 25.84 8.97 -17.30
CA ILE A 209 26.90 9.21 -18.31
C ILE A 209 26.59 8.43 -19.57
N ALA A 210 26.17 7.17 -19.45
CA ALA A 210 25.84 6.32 -20.59
C ALA A 210 24.61 6.82 -21.37
N ALA A 211 23.61 7.37 -20.70
CA ALA A 211 22.40 7.93 -21.33
C ALA A 211 22.64 9.31 -21.97
N GLY A 212 23.67 10.04 -21.57
CA GLY A 212 24.03 11.34 -22.13
C GLY A 212 22.86 12.32 -22.12
N SER A 213 22.52 12.87 -23.31
CA SER A 213 21.42 13.83 -23.49
C SER A 213 20.02 13.27 -23.23
N GLU A 214 19.86 11.94 -23.26
CA GLU A 214 18.57 11.29 -22.98
C GLU A 214 18.23 11.26 -21.49
N TRP A 215 19.18 11.55 -20.62
CA TRP A 215 19.00 11.53 -19.19
C TRP A 215 18.05 12.63 -18.71
N GLN A 216 16.97 12.23 -18.03
CA GLN A 216 16.07 13.15 -17.33
C GLN A 216 16.40 13.23 -15.84
N ASN A 217 16.84 14.40 -15.39
CA ASN A 217 17.28 14.60 -14.01
C ASN A 217 16.09 14.85 -13.08
N ASN A 218 15.44 13.79 -12.63
CA ASN A 218 14.35 13.84 -11.67
C ASN A 218 14.78 13.62 -10.21
N ASP A 219 16.08 13.54 -9.95
CA ASP A 219 16.68 13.29 -8.63
C ASP A 219 16.23 11.99 -7.95
N LEU A 220 15.67 11.02 -8.69
CA LEU A 220 15.07 9.82 -8.16
C LEU A 220 16.10 8.75 -7.79
N VAL A 221 15.88 8.10 -6.63
CA VAL A 221 16.68 6.93 -6.20
C VAL A 221 16.26 5.69 -7.00
N VAL A 222 14.98 5.54 -7.28
CA VAL A 222 14.42 4.49 -8.15
C VAL A 222 14.01 5.13 -9.47
N ALA A 223 14.90 5.03 -10.47
CA ALA A 223 14.68 5.60 -11.79
C ALA A 223 14.79 4.54 -12.89
N THR A 224 14.31 4.84 -14.08
CA THR A 224 14.63 4.12 -15.31
C THR A 224 16.10 4.38 -15.72
N ARG A 225 16.60 3.67 -16.75
CA ARG A 225 18.00 3.86 -17.20
C ARG A 225 18.28 5.24 -17.80
N ASP A 226 17.25 5.96 -18.15
CA ASP A 226 17.29 7.33 -18.67
C ASP A 226 16.80 8.37 -17.66
N GLY A 227 16.72 8.02 -16.36
CA GLY A 227 16.40 8.94 -15.27
C GLY A 227 14.92 9.25 -15.07
N ARG A 228 14.01 8.63 -15.85
CA ARG A 228 12.56 8.84 -15.71
C ARG A 228 11.97 8.12 -14.52
N HIS A 229 10.75 8.49 -14.17
CA HIS A 229 9.94 7.82 -13.17
C HIS A 229 9.64 6.36 -13.55
N VAL A 230 9.72 5.48 -12.58
CA VAL A 230 9.30 4.08 -12.70
C VAL A 230 7.81 3.99 -12.40
N SER A 231 7.03 3.38 -13.30
CA SER A 231 5.62 3.18 -13.01
C SER A 231 5.42 2.18 -11.86
N PRO A 232 4.34 2.33 -11.05
CA PRO A 232 4.03 1.34 -10.01
C PRO A 232 3.93 -0.10 -10.54
N ARG A 233 3.43 -0.27 -11.76
CA ARG A 233 3.32 -1.58 -12.42
C ARG A 233 4.69 -2.18 -12.76
N ASP A 234 5.59 -1.38 -13.35
CA ASP A 234 6.92 -1.86 -13.74
C ASP A 234 7.77 -2.20 -12.51
N PHE A 235 7.61 -1.42 -11.42
CA PHE A 235 8.22 -1.74 -10.15
C PHE A 235 7.71 -3.07 -9.60
N ASP A 236 6.39 -3.29 -9.53
CA ASP A 236 5.80 -4.53 -9.03
C ASP A 236 6.18 -5.73 -9.89
N GLN A 237 6.24 -5.60 -11.23
CA GLN A 237 6.71 -6.66 -12.13
C GLN A 237 8.19 -7.01 -11.92
N SER A 238 9.03 -6.01 -11.67
CA SER A 238 10.44 -6.23 -11.37
C SER A 238 10.62 -6.91 -10.02
N LEU A 239 9.87 -6.48 -9.01
CA LEU A 239 9.85 -7.14 -7.71
C LEU A 239 9.39 -8.61 -7.83
N GLU A 240 8.31 -8.89 -8.57
CA GLU A 240 7.79 -10.24 -8.77
C GLU A 240 8.84 -11.17 -9.42
N ARG A 241 9.59 -10.67 -10.42
CA ARG A 241 10.69 -11.43 -11.03
C ARG A 241 11.80 -11.75 -10.01
N ILE A 242 12.18 -10.79 -9.17
CA ILE A 242 13.21 -11.01 -8.15
C ILE A 242 12.72 -12.01 -7.10
N VAL A 243 11.48 -11.91 -6.65
CA VAL A 243 10.85 -12.86 -5.72
C VAL A 243 10.85 -14.27 -6.29
N THR A 244 10.42 -14.43 -7.54
CA THR A 244 10.44 -15.72 -8.24
C THR A 244 11.85 -16.31 -8.33
N ASN A 245 12.84 -15.49 -8.71
CA ASN A 245 14.23 -15.92 -8.82
C ASN A 245 14.87 -16.25 -7.46
N SER A 246 14.32 -15.71 -6.37
CA SER A 246 14.81 -15.99 -5.01
C SER A 246 14.31 -17.32 -4.46
N GLY A 247 13.33 -17.95 -5.12
CA GLY A 247 12.71 -19.21 -4.67
C GLY A 247 11.95 -19.05 -3.34
N VAL A 248 11.50 -17.84 -3.00
CA VAL A 248 10.73 -17.57 -1.78
C VAL A 248 9.24 -17.47 -2.09
N PRO A 249 8.35 -17.62 -1.10
CA PRO A 249 6.92 -17.46 -1.30
C PRO A 249 6.57 -16.11 -1.94
N ARG A 250 5.56 -16.10 -2.83
CA ARG A 250 5.12 -14.89 -3.52
C ARG A 250 4.71 -13.82 -2.53
N LEU A 251 5.20 -12.61 -2.75
CA LEU A 251 4.93 -11.46 -1.90
C LEU A 251 4.83 -10.19 -2.75
N THR A 252 3.96 -9.27 -2.36
CA THR A 252 3.77 -7.98 -3.03
C THR A 252 4.68 -6.91 -2.41
N SER A 253 4.77 -5.74 -3.04
CA SER A 253 5.46 -4.57 -2.46
C SER A 253 4.90 -4.18 -1.09
N HIS A 254 3.60 -4.40 -0.84
CA HIS A 254 3.01 -4.21 0.49
C HIS A 254 3.45 -5.30 1.48
N GLY A 255 3.61 -6.54 1.01
CA GLY A 255 4.13 -7.65 1.80
C GLY A 255 5.58 -7.43 2.25
N LEU A 256 6.44 -6.76 1.46
CA LEU A 256 7.77 -6.34 1.93
C LEU A 256 7.68 -5.47 3.19
N ARG A 257 6.76 -4.53 3.20
CA ARG A 257 6.51 -3.68 4.36
C ARG A 257 5.94 -4.47 5.53
N HIS A 258 5.06 -5.45 5.29
CA HIS A 258 4.58 -6.36 6.33
C HIS A 258 5.73 -7.20 6.92
N THR A 259 6.65 -7.67 6.07
CA THR A 259 7.86 -8.37 6.51
C THR A 259 8.69 -7.49 7.45
N ALA A 260 9.02 -6.26 7.03
CA ALA A 260 9.76 -5.32 7.88
C ALA A 260 9.05 -5.07 9.22
N ALA A 261 7.75 -4.79 9.19
CA ALA A 261 6.97 -4.55 10.41
C ALA A 261 6.92 -5.76 11.34
N THR A 262 6.74 -6.97 10.78
CA THR A 262 6.73 -8.22 11.55
C THR A 262 8.07 -8.45 12.24
N HIS A 263 9.18 -8.24 11.51
CA HIS A 263 10.52 -8.38 12.11
C HIS A 263 10.80 -7.32 13.15
N MET A 264 10.45 -6.06 12.91
CA MET A 264 10.61 -4.99 13.91
C MET A 264 9.85 -5.31 15.21
N VAL A 265 8.59 -5.75 15.10
CA VAL A 265 7.79 -6.12 16.29
C VAL A 265 8.33 -7.37 16.97
N ARG A 266 8.76 -8.39 16.21
CA ARG A 266 9.31 -9.64 16.74
C ARG A 266 10.58 -9.43 17.56
N HIS A 267 11.41 -8.50 17.13
CA HIS A 267 12.69 -8.20 17.78
C HIS A 267 12.62 -7.05 18.78
N ALA A 268 11.46 -6.40 18.93
CA ALA A 268 11.27 -5.37 19.92
C ALA A 268 11.29 -5.97 21.35
N SER A 269 12.14 -5.43 22.19
CA SER A 269 12.34 -5.86 23.58
C SER A 269 11.40 -5.16 24.57
N ASP A 270 10.90 -3.97 24.19
CA ASP A 270 10.02 -3.15 25.03
C ASP A 270 9.04 -2.31 24.22
N ILE A 271 8.16 -1.59 24.93
CA ILE A 271 7.14 -0.72 24.33
C ILE A 271 7.76 0.51 23.62
N GLY A 272 8.95 0.94 24.03
CA GLY A 272 9.68 2.05 23.41
C GLY A 272 10.16 1.66 22.00
N GLU A 273 10.69 0.44 21.86
CA GLU A 273 11.09 -0.10 20.54
C GLU A 273 9.89 -0.33 19.62
N ILE A 274 8.74 -0.74 20.17
CA ILE A 274 7.50 -0.82 19.39
C ILE A 274 7.04 0.57 18.88
N ARG A 275 7.17 1.60 19.72
CA ARG A 275 6.89 2.98 19.28
C ARG A 275 7.87 3.44 18.22
N ALA A 276 9.16 3.18 18.39
CA ALA A 276 10.17 3.50 17.38
C ALA A 276 9.91 2.77 16.05
N ALA A 277 9.51 1.49 16.08
CA ALA A 277 9.09 0.74 14.90
C ALA A 277 7.86 1.37 14.23
N ALA A 278 6.87 1.82 15.01
CA ALA A 278 5.70 2.52 14.49
C ALA A 278 6.09 3.85 13.80
N ASP A 279 7.02 4.62 14.37
CA ASP A 279 7.52 5.87 13.80
C ASP A 279 8.28 5.61 12.49
N VAL A 280 9.18 4.62 12.45
CA VAL A 280 9.88 4.18 11.22
C VAL A 280 8.90 3.81 10.13
N LEU A 281 7.85 3.08 10.45
CA LEU A 281 6.83 2.64 9.51
C LEU A 281 5.82 3.76 9.16
N GLY A 282 5.71 4.83 9.94
CA GLY A 282 4.64 5.83 9.81
C GLY A 282 3.27 5.23 10.11
N HIS A 283 3.18 4.41 11.15
CA HIS A 283 1.96 3.84 11.73
C HIS A 283 1.64 4.51 13.08
N SER A 284 0.40 4.38 13.56
CA SER A 284 0.16 4.58 14.97
C SER A 284 0.62 3.33 15.75
N PRO A 285 1.12 3.48 16.99
CA PRO A 285 1.45 2.31 17.84
C PRO A 285 0.27 1.34 17.96
N ASP A 286 -0.95 1.85 18.14
CA ASP A 286 -2.18 1.03 18.23
C ASP A 286 -2.43 0.21 16.95
N MET A 287 -2.20 0.81 15.78
CA MET A 287 -2.36 0.10 14.51
C MET A 287 -1.28 -0.98 14.35
N LEU A 288 -0.05 -0.68 14.74
CA LEU A 288 1.06 -1.64 14.71
C LEU A 288 0.74 -2.83 15.63
N MET A 289 0.35 -2.57 16.86
CA MET A 289 -0.02 -3.61 17.83
C MET A 289 -1.22 -4.44 17.34
N LYS A 290 -2.30 -3.84 16.87
CA LYS A 290 -3.47 -4.57 16.37
C LYS A 290 -3.13 -5.48 15.18
N THR A 291 -2.22 -5.05 14.32
CA THR A 291 -1.88 -5.79 13.09
C THR A 291 -0.84 -6.88 13.36
N TYR A 292 0.15 -6.62 14.24
CA TYR A 292 1.33 -7.46 14.40
C TYR A 292 1.48 -8.07 15.80
N ALA A 293 0.47 -7.96 16.68
CA ALA A 293 0.52 -8.56 18.02
C ALA A 293 0.80 -10.07 18.00
N HIS A 294 0.38 -10.76 16.94
CA HIS A 294 0.65 -12.18 16.74
C HIS A 294 2.15 -12.52 16.53
N ALA A 295 2.97 -11.53 16.19
CA ALA A 295 4.41 -11.69 16.00
C ALA A 295 5.19 -11.54 17.30
N LEU A 296 4.53 -11.04 18.38
CA LEU A 296 5.15 -10.98 19.71
C LEU A 296 5.37 -12.41 20.26
N PRO A 297 6.54 -12.69 20.85
CA PRO A 297 6.75 -13.96 21.54
C PRO A 297 5.68 -14.16 22.63
N GLU A 298 5.39 -15.42 22.99
CA GLU A 298 4.37 -15.80 24.00
C GLU A 298 4.52 -15.01 25.31
N SER A 299 3.89 -13.83 25.33
CA SER A 299 4.14 -12.83 26.37
C SER A 299 3.44 -13.15 27.68
N VAL A 300 2.35 -13.95 27.67
CA VAL A 300 1.57 -14.23 28.89
C VAL A 300 2.37 -15.09 29.86
N ARG A 301 3.00 -16.16 29.39
CA ARG A 301 3.84 -17.05 30.21
C ARG A 301 5.07 -16.30 30.73
N THR A 302 5.74 -15.55 29.88
CA THR A 302 6.92 -14.76 30.25
C THR A 302 6.60 -13.67 31.27
N VAL A 303 5.41 -13.04 31.19
CA VAL A 303 4.98 -12.03 32.16
C VAL A 303 4.66 -12.68 33.52
N THR A 304 3.93 -13.81 33.52
CA THR A 304 3.62 -14.55 34.76
C THR A 304 4.87 -15.11 35.44
N ASP A 305 5.83 -15.63 34.67
CA ASP A 305 7.11 -16.12 35.20
C ASP A 305 7.95 -14.98 35.80
N LYS A 306 8.01 -13.81 35.13
CA LYS A 306 8.69 -12.63 35.66
C LYS A 306 8.04 -12.10 36.94
N ILE A 307 6.71 -12.14 37.03
CA ILE A 307 5.98 -11.76 38.25
C ILE A 307 6.24 -12.77 39.37
N GLY A 308 6.20 -14.07 39.08
CA GLY A 308 6.49 -15.14 40.02
C GLY A 308 7.92 -15.05 40.58
N GLN A 309 8.91 -14.83 39.72
CA GLN A 309 10.31 -14.64 40.13
C GLN A 309 10.51 -13.40 40.99
N ARG A 310 9.82 -12.28 40.73
CA ARG A 310 9.87 -11.07 41.55
C ARG A 310 9.11 -11.24 42.89
N GLY A 311 8.01 -12.00 42.90
CA GLY A 311 7.25 -12.30 44.09
C GLY A 311 7.99 -13.21 45.09
N LEU A 312 8.94 -14.03 44.60
CA LEU A 312 9.81 -14.88 45.44
C LEU A 312 11.03 -14.13 45.99
N ALA A 313 11.28 -12.90 45.56
CA ALA A 313 12.38 -12.06 46.07
C ALA A 313 11.96 -11.16 47.25
N ILE A 314 10.81 -11.41 47.84
CA ILE A 314 10.32 -10.75 49.05
C ILE A 314 10.44 -11.78 50.20
N GLU A 315 11.65 -12.10 50.63
CA GLU A 315 12.00 -12.65 51.96
C GLU A 315 12.86 -11.67 52.70
#